data_a833c841462ee102ca942712544ce9dd
#
_entry.id   a833c841462ee102ca942712544ce9dd
#
_cell.length_a   1.000
_cell.length_b   1.000
_cell.length_c   1.000
_cell.angle_alpha   90.00
_cell.angle_beta   90.00
_cell.angle_gamma   90.00
#
_symmetry.space_group_name_H-M   'P 1'
#
loop_
_entity.id
_entity.type
_entity.pdbx_description
1 polymer ?
#
loop_
_entity_poly.entity_id
_entity_poly.type
_entity_poly.pdbx_seq_one_letter_code
_entity_poly.pdbx_strand_id
1 'polypeptide(L)'
;MRFKFLIFIALIANVLCAQNNPKYPVYPNPVKFPIYLSATFGELRNNSFHAGVDIKTGGETGKKVYAVADGYVSRIGVSPWGYGNVVYVTHNDGFMSVYAHLESFNSKIAKYVRNKQFANKSFRQSLFLEKDEIPVKAGDLLGLSGNSGSSGGPHLHYELRDANQHPLNPFFFGLKISDKVKPAINGIAIYPGEKSSVNGSENAEFFELTNNNGNYKVKNGEIKVNGTVHFGISVFDRADDSDNKNGVYSIALYADKRLIFNIVFDEFSYDETRYVNSLIDYKKFADDKVCYVRTAIDEYNILDLYEEKTDGITLEEGERVNMLYVVKDYWGNSSMVNFTLVGDKPLEEFADNQYSRAYYRVDGKSEVEVNLDGFTAQIPEKAFYRFEYVLARQLDTIPNIASDYAYILGTDDIPVQKNIKIMIRPAEQYADSKQLYVVSIGKKGNFVAQGGKMEDGMMCANIRTLGTFALAVDTTKPIVTPQNFGNNTKIIKCKRLKIKILDKDSGIDKYDIYLNGKWVIGAYDAKNNLLYYDVDENLKMGKNKIEIVVTDAVGNETRQSYTLIREKPKK
;
A
#
# COMPACT_ATOMS: atom_id res chain seq x y z
N MET A 1 -36.43 -18.22 -40.93
CA MET A 1 -35.72 -16.95 -40.67
C MET A 1 -36.57 -16.14 -39.69
N ARG A 2 -36.18 -15.94 -38.46
CA ARG A 2 -36.76 -15.29 -37.28
C ARG A 2 -36.81 -16.24 -36.09
N PHE A 3 -35.66 -16.47 -35.43
CA PHE A 3 -35.56 -16.93 -34.04
C PHE A 3 -34.09 -16.86 -33.58
N LYS A 4 -33.50 -15.66 -33.52
CA LYS A 4 -32.14 -15.45 -32.99
C LYS A 4 -31.96 -14.17 -32.14
N PHE A 5 -33.04 -13.60 -31.57
CA PHE A 5 -32.93 -12.29 -30.89
C PHE A 5 -33.45 -12.24 -29.46
N LEU A 6 -33.79 -13.36 -28.82
CA LEU A 6 -34.48 -13.36 -27.51
C LEU A 6 -33.70 -13.91 -26.31
N ILE A 7 -32.43 -14.31 -26.48
CA ILE A 7 -31.62 -14.84 -25.36
C ILE A 7 -30.65 -13.79 -24.77
N PHE A 8 -30.49 -12.63 -25.41
CA PHE A 8 -29.57 -11.59 -24.95
C PHE A 8 -30.13 -10.69 -23.83
N ILE A 9 -31.40 -10.77 -23.50
CA ILE A 9 -32.08 -9.89 -22.52
C ILE A 9 -32.07 -10.49 -21.11
N ALA A 10 -31.92 -11.80 -20.95
CA ALA A 10 -31.97 -12.46 -19.61
C ALA A 10 -30.69 -12.28 -18.77
N LEU A 11 -29.55 -11.92 -19.37
CA LEU A 11 -28.29 -11.64 -18.64
C LEU A 11 -28.19 -10.20 -18.11
N ILE A 12 -29.07 -9.31 -18.55
CA ILE A 12 -29.09 -7.90 -18.12
C ILE A 12 -30.02 -7.68 -16.90
N ALA A 13 -30.91 -8.60 -16.61
CA ALA A 13 -31.94 -8.43 -15.56
C ALA A 13 -31.44 -8.59 -14.12
N ASN A 14 -30.24 -9.12 -13.87
CA ASN A 14 -29.69 -9.28 -12.52
C ASN A 14 -28.89 -8.07 -12.00
N VAL A 15 -28.80 -6.99 -12.77
CA VAL A 15 -27.95 -5.82 -12.42
C VAL A 15 -28.70 -4.73 -11.63
N LEU A 16 -30.02 -4.78 -11.54
CA LEU A 16 -30.82 -3.75 -10.84
C LEU A 16 -31.04 -4.00 -9.35
N CYS A 17 -30.54 -5.10 -8.79
CA CYS A 17 -30.69 -5.42 -7.36
C CYS A 17 -29.51 -5.03 -6.45
N ALA A 18 -28.43 -4.41 -6.98
CA ALA A 18 -27.26 -4.04 -6.18
C ALA A 18 -27.46 -2.81 -5.27
N GLN A 19 -28.57 -2.08 -5.40
CA GLN A 19 -28.74 -0.82 -4.66
C GLN A 19 -29.28 -0.95 -3.23
N ASN A 20 -29.74 -2.11 -2.79
CA ASN A 20 -30.12 -2.38 -1.39
C ASN A 20 -29.78 -3.84 -1.05
N ASN A 21 -28.54 -4.12 -0.69
CA ASN A 21 -28.18 -5.40 -0.11
C ASN A 21 -28.72 -5.45 1.33
N PRO A 22 -29.72 -6.29 1.64
CA PRO A 22 -30.35 -6.34 2.98
C PRO A 22 -29.36 -6.76 4.08
N LYS A 23 -28.17 -7.25 3.72
CA LYS A 23 -27.09 -7.61 4.65
C LYS A 23 -26.47 -6.40 5.34
N TYR A 24 -26.50 -5.19 4.71
CA TYR A 24 -25.80 -4.02 5.19
C TYR A 24 -26.75 -2.85 5.49
N PRO A 25 -26.55 -2.14 6.62
CA PRO A 25 -27.34 -0.94 6.92
C PRO A 25 -26.97 0.22 5.97
N VAL A 26 -27.92 1.10 5.68
CA VAL A 26 -27.63 2.32 4.94
C VAL A 26 -27.21 3.43 5.90
N TYR A 27 -26.00 3.93 5.74
CA TYR A 27 -25.46 5.00 6.55
C TYR A 27 -25.52 6.36 5.84
N PRO A 28 -25.69 7.48 6.59
CA PRO A 28 -25.48 8.81 6.05
C PRO A 28 -24.00 9.00 5.65
N ASN A 29 -23.77 9.91 4.70
CA ASN A 29 -22.40 10.23 4.29
C ASN A 29 -21.57 10.79 5.44
N PRO A 30 -20.25 10.47 5.52
CA PRO A 30 -19.35 10.99 6.55
C PRO A 30 -19.06 12.49 6.39
N VAL A 31 -19.48 13.10 5.29
CA VAL A 31 -19.31 14.52 4.95
C VAL A 31 -20.63 15.13 4.44
N LYS A 32 -20.76 16.46 4.51
CA LYS A 32 -21.98 17.19 4.10
C LYS A 32 -21.81 18.02 2.81
N PHE A 33 -20.92 17.58 1.92
CA PHE A 33 -20.70 18.16 0.60
C PHE A 33 -20.75 17.04 -0.46
N PRO A 34 -20.90 17.36 -1.75
CA PRO A 34 -20.90 16.37 -2.82
C PRO A 34 -19.62 15.51 -2.80
N ILE A 35 -19.80 14.20 -2.90
CA ILE A 35 -18.68 13.25 -2.82
C ILE A 35 -18.13 13.02 -4.22
N TYR A 36 -16.83 13.28 -4.37
CA TYR A 36 -15.98 12.87 -5.49
C TYR A 36 -14.85 12.02 -4.94
N LEU A 37 -14.49 10.95 -5.63
CA LEU A 37 -13.44 10.04 -5.16
C LEU A 37 -12.12 10.30 -5.87
N SER A 38 -11.04 10.07 -5.14
CA SER A 38 -9.68 9.97 -5.68
C SER A 38 -9.17 8.53 -5.71
N ALA A 39 -9.81 7.62 -4.98
CA ALA A 39 -9.57 6.19 -5.01
C ALA A 39 -10.81 5.42 -4.51
N THR A 40 -11.01 4.20 -5.03
CA THR A 40 -12.10 3.30 -4.66
C THR A 40 -11.61 2.14 -3.80
N PHE A 41 -12.56 1.38 -3.21
CA PHE A 41 -12.29 0.16 -2.48
C PHE A 41 -11.69 -0.91 -3.39
N GLY A 42 -10.76 -1.72 -2.87
CA GLY A 42 -10.13 -2.81 -3.62
C GLY A 42 -9.10 -2.36 -4.67
N GLU A 43 -8.87 -1.04 -4.84
CA GLU A 43 -7.85 -0.52 -5.75
C GLU A 43 -6.48 -1.15 -5.47
N LEU A 44 -5.84 -1.64 -6.52
CA LEU A 44 -4.54 -2.32 -6.43
C LEU A 44 -3.43 -1.31 -6.16
N ARG A 45 -2.78 -1.42 -5.02
CA ARG A 45 -1.66 -0.58 -4.59
C ARG A 45 -0.40 -1.42 -4.43
N ASN A 46 0.74 -0.75 -4.27
CA ASN A 46 1.98 -1.45 -3.97
C ASN A 46 1.87 -2.20 -2.63
N ASN A 47 1.89 -3.52 -2.66
CA ASN A 47 1.80 -4.45 -1.52
C ASN A 47 0.48 -4.44 -0.73
N SER A 48 -0.61 -3.87 -1.24
CA SER A 48 -1.90 -3.86 -0.55
C SER A 48 -3.07 -3.55 -1.49
N PHE A 49 -4.28 -3.96 -1.08
CA PHE A 49 -5.52 -3.38 -1.59
C PHE A 49 -5.86 -2.11 -0.84
N HIS A 50 -6.58 -1.20 -1.46
CA HIS A 50 -7.14 -0.03 -0.79
C HIS A 50 -8.34 -0.44 0.06
N ALA A 51 -8.25 -0.23 1.37
CA ALA A 51 -9.21 -0.73 2.36
C ALA A 51 -10.50 0.12 2.48
N GLY A 52 -10.63 1.18 1.71
CA GLY A 52 -11.78 2.08 1.80
C GLY A 52 -11.98 2.90 0.54
N VAL A 53 -12.48 4.11 0.71
CA VAL A 53 -12.57 5.11 -0.36
C VAL A 53 -11.87 6.39 0.08
N ASP A 54 -11.26 7.08 -0.88
CA ASP A 54 -10.63 8.39 -0.64
C ASP A 54 -11.53 9.50 -1.18
N ILE A 55 -12.19 10.24 -0.26
CA ILE A 55 -13.13 11.32 -0.57
C ILE A 55 -12.37 12.63 -0.75
N LYS A 56 -12.42 13.21 -1.94
CA LYS A 56 -11.81 14.50 -2.27
C LYS A 56 -12.37 15.62 -1.40
N THR A 57 -11.49 16.51 -0.94
CA THR A 57 -11.87 17.70 -0.16
C THR A 57 -11.60 19.01 -0.90
N GLY A 58 -11.48 18.95 -2.23
CA GLY A 58 -11.20 20.11 -3.09
C GLY A 58 -9.75 20.61 -2.98
N GLY A 59 -8.79 19.72 -2.60
CA GLY A 59 -7.39 20.10 -2.38
C GLY A 59 -7.14 20.87 -1.08
N GLU A 60 -8.15 20.98 -0.21
CA GLU A 60 -8.11 21.73 1.05
C GLU A 60 -8.24 20.82 2.26
N THR A 61 -7.61 21.19 3.38
CA THR A 61 -7.86 20.61 4.70
C THR A 61 -8.99 21.36 5.42
N GLY A 62 -9.47 20.82 6.57
CA GLY A 62 -10.40 21.52 7.44
C GLY A 62 -11.88 21.28 7.15
N LYS A 63 -12.25 20.38 6.24
CA LYS A 63 -13.66 20.01 6.02
C LYS A 63 -14.16 19.13 7.17
N LYS A 64 -15.38 19.36 7.65
CA LYS A 64 -15.98 18.64 8.78
C LYS A 64 -16.26 17.17 8.43
N VAL A 65 -15.87 16.27 9.33
CA VAL A 65 -16.07 14.82 9.23
C VAL A 65 -16.96 14.36 10.38
N TYR A 66 -17.97 13.55 10.06
CA TYR A 66 -19.04 13.16 10.98
C TYR A 66 -19.13 11.64 11.16
N ALA A 67 -19.55 11.20 12.34
CA ALA A 67 -19.90 9.80 12.59
C ALA A 67 -21.12 9.40 11.74
N VAL A 68 -21.05 8.23 11.10
CA VAL A 68 -22.11 7.74 10.20
C VAL A 68 -23.21 7.00 10.94
N ALA A 69 -22.96 6.51 12.16
CA ALA A 69 -23.98 5.82 12.98
C ALA A 69 -23.68 6.00 14.48
N ASP A 70 -24.65 5.64 15.31
CA ASP A 70 -24.51 5.60 16.76
C ASP A 70 -23.50 4.55 17.19
N GLY A 71 -22.68 4.85 18.20
CA GLY A 71 -21.66 3.95 18.70
C GLY A 71 -20.70 4.63 19.68
N TYR A 72 -19.44 4.25 19.63
CA TYR A 72 -18.38 4.85 20.45
C TYR A 72 -17.06 4.86 19.70
N VAL A 73 -16.20 5.81 20.04
CA VAL A 73 -14.81 5.83 19.54
C VAL A 73 -14.06 4.68 20.21
N SER A 74 -13.78 3.62 19.47
CA SER A 74 -13.12 2.41 19.98
C SER A 74 -11.59 2.47 19.88
N ARG A 75 -11.07 3.24 18.91
CA ARG A 75 -9.63 3.43 18.74
C ARG A 75 -9.31 4.82 18.19
N ILE A 76 -8.18 5.39 18.63
CA ILE A 76 -7.61 6.61 18.07
C ILE A 76 -6.14 6.37 17.76
N GLY A 77 -5.73 6.71 16.55
CA GLY A 77 -4.33 6.67 16.14
C GLY A 77 -3.79 8.07 15.85
N VAL A 78 -2.54 8.31 16.27
CA VAL A 78 -1.74 9.47 15.88
C VAL A 78 -0.37 8.99 15.43
N SER A 79 -0.02 9.21 14.19
CA SER A 79 1.23 8.72 13.61
C SER A 79 1.74 9.69 12.53
N PRO A 80 3.05 9.85 12.35
CA PRO A 80 3.61 10.56 11.19
C PRO A 80 3.49 9.75 9.88
N TRP A 81 3.10 8.47 9.95
CA TRP A 81 2.98 7.54 8.81
C TRP A 81 1.61 6.87 8.77
N GLY A 82 1.35 6.15 7.67
CA GLY A 82 0.10 5.40 7.47
C GLY A 82 -1.11 6.31 7.52
N TYR A 83 -2.12 5.97 8.32
CA TYR A 83 -3.37 6.73 8.48
C TYR A 83 -3.21 8.12 9.11
N GLY A 84 -2.05 8.46 9.64
CA GLY A 84 -1.86 9.74 10.33
C GLY A 84 -2.72 9.87 11.59
N ASN A 85 -3.52 10.93 11.65
CA ASN A 85 -4.56 11.08 12.66
C ASN A 85 -5.81 10.31 12.20
N VAL A 86 -6.22 9.32 12.98
CA VAL A 86 -7.33 8.43 12.63
C VAL A 86 -8.25 8.17 13.82
N VAL A 87 -9.55 8.09 13.54
CA VAL A 87 -10.60 7.71 14.50
C VAL A 87 -11.31 6.48 13.99
N TYR A 88 -11.51 5.51 14.86
CA TYR A 88 -12.32 4.32 14.64
C TYR A 88 -13.56 4.39 15.51
N VAL A 89 -14.72 4.18 14.92
CA VAL A 89 -16.00 4.16 15.62
C VAL A 89 -16.62 2.78 15.49
N THR A 90 -16.80 2.08 16.59
CA THR A 90 -17.57 0.83 16.64
C THR A 90 -19.03 1.17 16.84
N HIS A 91 -19.89 0.72 15.93
CA HIS A 91 -21.33 1.00 15.89
C HIS A 91 -22.13 -0.05 16.66
N ASN A 92 -23.36 0.33 17.04
CA ASN A 92 -24.25 -0.54 17.83
C ASN A 92 -24.74 -1.77 17.05
N ASP A 93 -24.67 -1.74 15.72
CA ASP A 93 -25.04 -2.83 14.81
C ASP A 93 -23.88 -3.80 14.51
N GLY A 94 -22.70 -3.59 15.12
CA GLY A 94 -21.54 -4.48 15.01
C GLY A 94 -20.55 -4.10 13.93
N PHE A 95 -20.85 -3.13 13.08
CA PHE A 95 -19.88 -2.62 12.10
C PHE A 95 -18.97 -1.56 12.71
N MET A 96 -17.88 -1.25 12.00
CA MET A 96 -16.95 -0.19 12.37
C MET A 96 -16.71 0.75 11.19
N SER A 97 -16.63 2.05 11.48
CA SER A 97 -16.17 3.05 10.51
C SER A 97 -14.82 3.63 10.91
N VAL A 98 -13.98 3.93 9.90
CA VAL A 98 -12.63 4.48 10.07
C VAL A 98 -12.52 5.78 9.30
N TYR A 99 -11.98 6.82 9.94
CA TYR A 99 -11.83 8.16 9.39
C TYR A 99 -10.36 8.58 9.54
N ALA A 100 -9.61 8.55 8.45
CA ALA A 100 -8.17 8.77 8.49
C ALA A 100 -7.71 10.05 7.78
N HIS A 101 -6.42 10.33 7.88
CA HIS A 101 -5.72 11.52 7.38
C HIS A 101 -6.25 12.84 7.95
N LEU A 102 -6.88 12.81 9.12
CA LEU A 102 -7.48 13.99 9.73
C LEU A 102 -6.42 15.07 10.04
N GLU A 103 -6.78 16.34 9.85
CA GLU A 103 -5.99 17.49 10.30
C GLU A 103 -6.07 17.63 11.83
N SER A 104 -7.27 17.46 12.38
CA SER A 104 -7.53 17.60 13.81
C SER A 104 -8.75 16.80 14.24
N PHE A 105 -8.80 16.48 15.50
CA PHE A 105 -9.95 15.86 16.16
C PHE A 105 -10.90 16.92 16.74
N ASN A 106 -12.14 16.53 17.04
CA ASN A 106 -13.03 17.37 17.83
C ASN A 106 -12.45 17.62 19.25
N SER A 107 -12.99 18.57 19.99
CA SER A 107 -12.46 19.01 21.28
C SER A 107 -12.37 17.89 22.33
N LYS A 108 -13.33 16.94 22.35
CA LYS A 108 -13.35 15.83 23.32
C LYS A 108 -12.24 14.82 23.01
N ILE A 109 -12.13 14.39 21.74
CA ILE A 109 -11.10 13.46 21.28
C ILE A 109 -9.72 14.12 21.41
N ALA A 110 -9.55 15.38 20.96
CA ALA A 110 -8.29 16.11 21.04
C ALA A 110 -7.78 16.23 22.48
N LYS A 111 -8.66 16.53 23.45
CA LYS A 111 -8.29 16.59 24.87
C LYS A 111 -7.82 15.22 25.39
N TYR A 112 -8.52 14.15 25.02
CA TYR A 112 -8.16 12.77 25.40
C TYR A 112 -6.77 12.40 24.86
N VAL A 113 -6.54 12.59 23.58
CA VAL A 113 -5.26 12.34 22.89
C VAL A 113 -4.13 13.15 23.53
N ARG A 114 -4.33 14.47 23.73
CA ARG A 114 -3.32 15.35 24.31
C ARG A 114 -2.90 14.88 25.71
N ASN A 115 -3.86 14.48 26.56
CA ASN A 115 -3.55 13.97 27.90
C ASN A 115 -2.67 12.71 27.83
N LYS A 116 -2.97 11.78 26.92
CA LYS A 116 -2.18 10.55 26.71
C LYS A 116 -0.79 10.87 26.15
N GLN A 117 -0.68 11.82 25.21
CA GLN A 117 0.60 12.27 24.68
C GLN A 117 1.52 12.84 25.76
N PHE A 118 0.99 13.66 26.69
CA PHE A 118 1.77 14.18 27.82
C PHE A 118 2.13 13.09 28.83
N ALA A 119 1.20 12.18 29.15
CA ALA A 119 1.45 11.06 30.05
C ALA A 119 2.55 10.13 29.53
N ASN A 120 2.50 9.83 28.23
CA ASN A 120 3.43 8.91 27.56
C ASN A 120 4.71 9.63 27.06
N LYS A 121 4.77 10.96 27.12
CA LYS A 121 5.83 11.79 26.50
C LYS A 121 6.11 11.35 25.07
N SER A 122 5.07 11.19 24.27
CA SER A 122 5.18 10.74 22.87
C SER A 122 4.12 11.39 22.02
N PHE A 123 4.51 11.88 20.84
CA PHE A 123 3.56 12.32 19.83
C PHE A 123 2.72 11.16 19.29
N ARG A 124 3.38 10.03 18.99
CA ARG A 124 2.71 8.84 18.47
C ARG A 124 1.83 8.18 19.52
N GLN A 125 0.59 7.88 19.15
CA GLN A 125 -0.36 7.21 20.02
C GLN A 125 -1.12 6.12 19.25
N SER A 126 -1.41 5.01 19.93
CA SER A 126 -2.39 4.01 19.55
C SER A 126 -3.23 3.70 20.76
N LEU A 127 -4.41 4.30 20.84
CA LEU A 127 -5.26 4.33 22.03
C LEU A 127 -6.50 3.50 21.75
N PHE A 128 -6.76 2.50 22.59
CA PHE A 128 -7.99 1.72 22.60
C PHE A 128 -8.87 2.21 23.74
N LEU A 129 -10.15 2.39 23.47
CA LEU A 129 -11.11 3.00 24.39
C LEU A 129 -12.24 2.02 24.68
N GLU A 130 -12.77 2.13 25.90
CA GLU A 130 -13.95 1.42 26.34
C GLU A 130 -15.24 2.11 25.83
N LYS A 131 -16.34 1.36 25.82
CA LYS A 131 -17.60 1.77 25.22
C LYS A 131 -18.18 3.08 25.77
N ASP A 132 -17.94 3.39 27.04
CA ASP A 132 -18.48 4.55 27.77
C ASP A 132 -17.55 5.77 27.77
N GLU A 133 -16.29 5.65 27.34
CA GLU A 133 -15.32 6.76 27.37
C GLU A 133 -15.68 7.89 26.40
N ILE A 134 -15.93 7.56 25.13
CA ILE A 134 -16.30 8.54 24.07
C ILE A 134 -17.46 8.00 23.22
N PRO A 135 -18.71 8.01 23.75
CA PRO A 135 -19.88 7.69 22.95
C PRO A 135 -20.13 8.77 21.89
N VAL A 136 -20.65 8.35 20.74
CA VAL A 136 -21.00 9.21 19.60
C VAL A 136 -22.38 8.85 19.04
N LYS A 137 -23.04 9.85 18.45
CA LYS A 137 -24.29 9.72 17.71
C LYS A 137 -24.03 9.93 16.22
N ALA A 138 -24.89 9.36 15.37
CA ALA A 138 -24.91 9.67 13.95
C ALA A 138 -24.97 11.19 13.73
N GLY A 139 -24.04 11.71 12.90
CA GLY A 139 -23.92 13.15 12.65
C GLY A 139 -23.08 13.94 13.65
N ASP A 140 -22.54 13.32 14.71
CA ASP A 140 -21.60 13.99 15.58
C ASP A 140 -20.29 14.31 14.86
N LEU A 141 -19.75 15.50 15.09
CA LEU A 141 -18.47 15.92 14.54
C LEU A 141 -17.34 15.09 15.18
N LEU A 142 -16.57 14.37 14.37
CA LEU A 142 -15.38 13.63 14.83
C LEU A 142 -14.10 14.46 14.71
N GLY A 143 -13.98 15.25 13.64
CA GLY A 143 -12.79 16.03 13.35
C GLY A 143 -12.87 16.77 12.04
N LEU A 144 -11.72 17.23 11.57
CA LEU A 144 -11.56 17.93 10.29
C LEU A 144 -10.69 17.10 9.36
N SER A 145 -11.07 17.01 8.08
CA SER A 145 -10.28 16.35 7.05
C SER A 145 -8.92 17.03 6.88
N GLY A 146 -7.92 16.26 6.50
CA GLY A 146 -6.56 16.76 6.45
C GLY A 146 -5.69 16.09 5.41
N ASN A 147 -4.40 16.01 5.73
CA ASN A 147 -3.36 15.39 4.92
C ASN A 147 -2.28 14.78 5.84
N SER A 148 -2.64 14.25 7.02
CA SER A 148 -1.70 13.66 7.96
C SER A 148 -1.29 12.24 7.54
N GLY A 149 -0.14 11.78 8.04
CA GLY A 149 0.40 10.46 7.71
C GLY A 149 0.93 10.35 6.29
N SER A 150 0.81 9.17 5.68
CA SER A 150 1.35 8.86 4.35
C SER A 150 0.46 9.33 3.18
N SER A 151 -0.41 10.31 3.40
CA SER A 151 -1.30 10.86 2.38
C SER A 151 -0.54 11.74 1.38
N GLY A 152 -0.81 11.59 0.08
CA GLY A 152 -0.22 12.39 -1.00
C GLY A 152 -0.84 13.78 -1.21
N GLY A 153 -2.03 14.04 -0.64
CA GLY A 153 -2.78 15.30 -0.76
C GLY A 153 -4.02 15.32 0.14
N PRO A 154 -4.66 16.50 0.35
CA PRO A 154 -5.83 16.61 1.21
C PRO A 154 -7.01 15.77 0.74
N HIS A 155 -7.47 14.82 1.56
CA HIS A 155 -8.65 13.99 1.36
C HIS A 155 -9.13 13.41 2.69
N LEU A 156 -10.29 12.75 2.70
CA LEU A 156 -10.74 11.88 3.78
C LEU A 156 -10.65 10.44 3.29
N HIS A 157 -9.80 9.64 3.93
CA HIS A 157 -9.85 8.19 3.79
C HIS A 157 -10.92 7.63 4.71
N TYR A 158 -11.89 6.92 4.14
CA TYR A 158 -13.05 6.38 4.84
C TYR A 158 -13.22 4.89 4.59
N GLU A 159 -13.32 4.11 5.68
CA GLU A 159 -13.54 2.67 5.61
C GLU A 159 -14.77 2.25 6.38
N LEU A 160 -15.32 1.11 5.98
CA LEU A 160 -16.26 0.32 6.75
C LEU A 160 -15.69 -1.08 6.94
N ARG A 161 -15.88 -1.64 8.13
CA ARG A 161 -15.36 -2.96 8.49
C ARG A 161 -16.43 -3.77 9.21
N ASP A 162 -16.30 -5.08 9.12
CA ASP A 162 -17.07 -6.01 9.94
C ASP A 162 -16.53 -6.12 11.38
N ALA A 163 -17.14 -6.99 12.19
CA ALA A 163 -16.71 -7.26 13.56
C ALA A 163 -15.31 -7.92 13.66
N ASN A 164 -14.87 -8.59 12.60
CA ASN A 164 -13.53 -9.19 12.49
C ASN A 164 -12.47 -8.22 11.97
N GLN A 165 -12.83 -6.95 11.74
CA GLN A 165 -11.98 -5.90 11.16
C GLN A 165 -11.66 -6.11 9.68
N HIS A 166 -12.43 -6.93 8.96
CA HIS A 166 -12.31 -7.04 7.52
C HIS A 166 -12.86 -5.79 6.84
N PRO A 167 -12.09 -5.11 5.99
CA PRO A 167 -12.59 -4.02 5.16
C PRO A 167 -13.70 -4.48 4.22
N LEU A 168 -14.78 -3.74 4.21
CA LEU A 168 -15.95 -3.95 3.37
C LEU A 168 -16.10 -2.79 2.40
N ASN A 169 -16.63 -3.06 1.20
CA ASN A 169 -16.85 -2.02 0.21
C ASN A 169 -17.88 -0.99 0.73
N PRO A 170 -17.51 0.30 0.94
CA PRO A 170 -18.38 1.32 1.52
C PRO A 170 -19.66 1.60 0.69
N PHE A 171 -19.68 1.23 -0.58
CA PHE A 171 -20.85 1.38 -1.43
C PHE A 171 -22.01 0.49 -0.99
N PHE A 172 -21.75 -0.65 -0.36
CA PHE A 172 -22.80 -1.52 0.22
C PHE A 172 -23.62 -0.83 1.30
N PHE A 173 -23.05 0.15 1.97
CA PHE A 173 -23.67 0.93 3.05
C PHE A 173 -24.36 2.21 2.55
N GLY A 174 -24.59 2.31 1.26
CA GLY A 174 -25.34 3.42 0.66
C GLY A 174 -24.53 4.68 0.41
N LEU A 175 -23.19 4.63 0.40
CA LEU A 175 -22.36 5.74 -0.04
C LEU A 175 -22.67 6.05 -1.51
N LYS A 176 -23.23 7.24 -1.78
CA LYS A 176 -23.74 7.61 -3.11
C LYS A 176 -22.76 8.52 -3.84
N ILE A 177 -22.34 8.10 -5.01
CA ILE A 177 -21.67 8.93 -6.01
C ILE A 177 -22.42 8.79 -7.34
N SER A 178 -22.23 9.74 -8.27
CA SER A 178 -22.67 9.58 -9.65
C SER A 178 -21.57 8.95 -10.46
N ASP A 179 -21.91 7.87 -11.18
CA ASP A 179 -20.99 7.23 -12.10
C ASP A 179 -21.72 6.57 -13.28
N LYS A 180 -21.40 7.04 -14.49
CA LYS A 180 -21.88 6.53 -15.78
C LYS A 180 -20.72 6.22 -16.72
N VAL A 181 -19.49 6.37 -16.24
CA VAL A 181 -18.29 6.13 -17.02
C VAL A 181 -18.02 4.63 -17.03
N LYS A 182 -17.77 4.09 -18.21
CA LYS A 182 -17.39 2.67 -18.34
C LYS A 182 -15.94 2.47 -17.96
N PRO A 183 -15.59 1.36 -17.28
CA PRO A 183 -14.19 1.01 -17.04
C PRO A 183 -13.35 1.03 -18.32
N ALA A 184 -12.13 1.48 -18.22
CA ALA A 184 -11.16 1.48 -19.31
C ALA A 184 -10.27 0.24 -19.26
N ILE A 185 -10.02 -0.36 -20.43
CA ILE A 185 -9.14 -1.52 -20.57
C ILE A 185 -7.92 -1.08 -21.39
N ASN A 186 -6.72 -1.16 -20.78
CA ASN A 186 -5.47 -0.74 -21.40
C ASN A 186 -4.90 -1.82 -22.32
N GLY A 187 -5.03 -3.11 -21.96
CA GLY A 187 -4.49 -4.23 -22.69
C GLY A 187 -4.83 -5.55 -22.05
N ILE A 188 -4.60 -6.62 -22.79
CA ILE A 188 -4.61 -7.99 -22.26
C ILE A 188 -3.22 -8.60 -22.40
N ALA A 189 -2.95 -9.62 -21.58
CA ALA A 189 -1.75 -10.43 -21.66
C ALA A 189 -2.13 -11.91 -21.74
N ILE A 190 -1.28 -12.71 -22.38
CA ILE A 190 -1.38 -14.18 -22.38
C ILE A 190 -0.04 -14.72 -21.93
N TYR A 191 -0.09 -15.59 -20.93
CA TYR A 191 1.07 -16.20 -20.28
C TYR A 191 1.12 -17.68 -20.65
N PRO A 192 2.12 -18.16 -21.41
CA PRO A 192 2.29 -19.58 -21.63
C PRO A 192 2.65 -20.29 -20.34
N GLY A 193 2.08 -21.46 -20.11
CA GLY A 193 2.46 -22.38 -19.06
C GLY A 193 3.74 -23.14 -19.42
N GLU A 194 4.10 -24.13 -18.59
CA GLU A 194 5.26 -24.97 -18.87
C GLU A 194 5.09 -25.69 -20.22
N LYS A 195 6.15 -25.67 -21.06
CA LYS A 195 6.14 -26.25 -22.40
C LYS A 195 4.96 -25.78 -23.27
N SER A 196 4.63 -24.52 -23.15
CA SER A 196 3.56 -23.86 -23.91
C SER A 196 4.09 -22.64 -24.62
N SER A 197 3.34 -22.16 -25.61
CA SER A 197 3.76 -20.96 -26.37
C SER A 197 2.56 -20.09 -26.78
N VAL A 198 2.86 -18.81 -26.99
CA VAL A 198 1.93 -17.81 -27.53
C VAL A 198 2.60 -17.19 -28.77
N ASN A 199 1.97 -17.28 -29.94
CA ASN A 199 2.51 -16.84 -31.25
C ASN A 199 3.95 -17.35 -31.52
N GLY A 200 4.27 -18.56 -31.05
CA GLY A 200 5.59 -19.16 -31.18
C GLY A 200 6.63 -18.70 -30.15
N SER A 201 6.23 -18.00 -29.10
CA SER A 201 7.09 -17.54 -28.01
C SER A 201 6.76 -18.25 -26.69
N GLU A 202 7.79 -18.63 -25.91
CA GLU A 202 7.65 -19.13 -24.53
C GLU A 202 7.46 -17.99 -23.50
N ASN A 203 7.53 -16.74 -23.93
CA ASN A 203 7.35 -15.58 -23.08
C ASN A 203 5.90 -15.06 -23.10
N ALA A 204 5.51 -14.38 -22.04
CA ALA A 204 4.24 -13.67 -22.02
C ALA A 204 4.14 -12.64 -23.15
N GLU A 205 2.99 -12.58 -23.81
CA GLU A 205 2.70 -11.57 -24.82
C GLU A 205 1.61 -10.59 -24.36
N PHE A 206 1.81 -9.31 -24.70
CA PHE A 206 0.96 -8.20 -24.32
C PHE A 206 0.31 -7.60 -25.57
N PHE A 207 -1.01 -7.49 -25.58
CA PHE A 207 -1.78 -7.11 -26.75
C PHE A 207 -2.41 -5.73 -26.57
N GLU A 208 -2.15 -4.87 -27.56
CA GLU A 208 -2.84 -3.59 -27.69
C GLU A 208 -4.26 -3.78 -28.21
N LEU A 209 -5.16 -2.91 -27.76
CA LEU A 209 -6.57 -2.98 -28.05
C LEU A 209 -7.04 -1.78 -28.88
N THR A 210 -8.05 -2.00 -29.71
CA THR A 210 -8.87 -0.94 -30.31
C THR A 210 -10.17 -0.84 -29.53
N ASN A 211 -10.63 0.39 -29.23
CA ASN A 211 -11.85 0.65 -28.44
C ASN A 211 -12.94 1.23 -29.32
N ASN A 212 -14.15 0.69 -29.20
CA ASN A 212 -15.37 1.26 -29.72
C ASN A 212 -16.42 1.33 -28.59
N ASN A 213 -16.45 2.45 -27.88
CA ASN A 213 -17.39 2.74 -26.80
C ASN A 213 -17.52 1.62 -25.74
N GLY A 214 -16.37 1.16 -25.19
CA GLY A 214 -16.30 0.10 -24.19
C GLY A 214 -16.30 -1.33 -24.77
N ASN A 215 -16.38 -1.47 -26.09
CA ASN A 215 -16.17 -2.75 -26.75
C ASN A 215 -14.76 -2.77 -27.38
N TYR A 216 -13.89 -3.52 -26.76
CA TYR A 216 -12.49 -3.62 -27.15
C TYR A 216 -12.25 -4.87 -27.99
N LYS A 217 -11.27 -4.78 -28.89
CA LYS A 217 -10.79 -5.90 -29.70
C LYS A 217 -9.27 -5.87 -29.77
N VAL A 218 -8.65 -7.03 -29.82
CA VAL A 218 -7.23 -7.17 -30.13
C VAL A 218 -6.98 -6.73 -31.57
N LYS A 219 -5.93 -5.91 -31.82
CA LYS A 219 -5.64 -5.34 -33.14
C LYS A 219 -5.37 -6.41 -34.21
N ASN A 220 -4.73 -7.52 -33.88
CA ASN A 220 -4.26 -8.53 -34.80
C ASN A 220 -5.17 -9.77 -34.96
N GLY A 221 -6.40 -9.72 -34.42
CA GLY A 221 -7.44 -10.73 -34.64
C GLY A 221 -7.24 -12.00 -33.81
N GLU A 222 -6.63 -13.03 -34.40
CA GLU A 222 -6.46 -14.35 -33.77
C GLU A 222 -5.10 -14.46 -33.09
N ILE A 223 -5.07 -15.13 -31.95
CA ILE A 223 -3.86 -15.38 -31.17
C ILE A 223 -3.58 -16.88 -31.19
N LYS A 224 -2.42 -17.26 -31.69
CA LYS A 224 -2.00 -18.64 -31.74
C LYS A 224 -1.43 -19.08 -30.42
N VAL A 225 -1.85 -20.24 -29.91
CA VAL A 225 -1.37 -20.78 -28.64
C VAL A 225 -1.11 -22.28 -28.77
N ASN A 226 -0.10 -22.78 -28.10
CA ASN A 226 0.15 -24.19 -27.94
C ASN A 226 0.26 -24.53 -26.44
N GLY A 227 -0.33 -25.64 -26.04
CA GLY A 227 -0.34 -26.06 -24.64
C GLY A 227 -1.27 -25.20 -23.75
N THR A 228 -0.98 -25.13 -22.48
CA THR A 228 -1.81 -24.40 -21.50
C THR A 228 -1.40 -22.93 -21.40
N VAL A 229 -2.39 -22.03 -21.50
CA VAL A 229 -2.16 -20.59 -21.35
C VAL A 229 -3.05 -19.98 -20.27
N HIS A 230 -2.51 -19.01 -19.58
CA HIS A 230 -3.22 -18.15 -18.62
C HIS A 230 -3.34 -16.73 -19.17
N PHE A 231 -4.14 -15.90 -18.51
CA PHE A 231 -4.52 -14.60 -19.02
C PHE A 231 -4.22 -13.49 -18.02
N GLY A 232 -4.11 -12.27 -18.53
CA GLY A 232 -4.02 -11.06 -17.73
C GLY A 232 -4.76 -9.91 -18.39
N ILE A 233 -5.20 -8.96 -17.57
CA ILE A 233 -5.89 -7.76 -18.05
C ILE A 233 -5.45 -6.53 -17.24
N SER A 234 -5.16 -5.44 -17.94
CA SER A 234 -4.86 -4.14 -17.34
C SER A 234 -6.07 -3.22 -17.48
N VAL A 235 -6.61 -2.81 -16.34
CA VAL A 235 -7.87 -2.06 -16.25
C VAL A 235 -7.79 -0.94 -15.22
N PHE A 236 -8.60 0.08 -15.39
CA PHE A 236 -8.92 1.08 -14.38
C PHE A 236 -10.33 1.64 -14.64
N ASP A 237 -10.87 2.31 -13.66
CA ASP A 237 -12.14 3.00 -13.77
C ASP A 237 -11.99 4.51 -13.55
N ARG A 238 -13.04 5.28 -13.87
CA ARG A 238 -13.19 6.70 -13.56
C ARG A 238 -14.63 6.99 -13.21
N ALA A 239 -14.84 7.74 -12.15
CA ALA A 239 -16.19 8.24 -11.85
C ALA A 239 -16.47 9.54 -12.62
N ASP A 240 -17.78 9.90 -12.74
CA ASP A 240 -18.21 11.16 -13.31
C ASP A 240 -17.44 12.35 -12.68
N ASP A 241 -17.07 13.33 -13.49
CA ASP A 241 -16.37 14.56 -13.07
C ASP A 241 -15.03 14.32 -12.32
N SER A 242 -14.37 13.18 -12.58
CA SER A 242 -13.08 12.83 -11.97
C SER A 242 -12.09 12.24 -12.96
N ASP A 243 -10.89 12.84 -13.07
CA ASP A 243 -9.78 12.30 -13.88
C ASP A 243 -8.98 11.20 -13.16
N ASN A 244 -9.28 10.90 -11.90
CA ASN A 244 -8.58 9.88 -11.14
C ASN A 244 -8.83 8.49 -11.73
N LYS A 245 -7.77 7.68 -11.78
CA LYS A 245 -7.88 6.26 -12.09
C LYS A 245 -8.21 5.52 -10.79
N ASN A 246 -9.38 4.92 -10.76
CA ASN A 246 -9.90 4.13 -9.66
C ASN A 246 -9.77 2.62 -9.96
N GLY A 247 -9.94 1.77 -8.96
CA GLY A 247 -10.12 0.33 -9.14
C GLY A 247 -11.47 0.00 -9.76
N VAL A 248 -11.57 -1.15 -10.40
CA VAL A 248 -12.83 -1.73 -10.90
C VAL A 248 -13.49 -2.58 -9.82
N TYR A 249 -14.79 -2.90 -9.97
CA TYR A 249 -15.50 -3.74 -9.01
C TYR A 249 -15.34 -5.23 -9.30
N SER A 250 -15.40 -5.64 -10.59
CA SER A 250 -15.22 -7.04 -10.94
C SER A 250 -14.58 -7.24 -12.31
N ILE A 251 -13.91 -8.39 -12.46
CA ILE A 251 -13.29 -8.84 -13.71
C ILE A 251 -13.69 -10.29 -13.94
N ALA A 252 -14.42 -10.55 -15.02
CA ALA A 252 -14.84 -11.89 -15.42
C ALA A 252 -14.24 -12.27 -16.77
N LEU A 253 -13.85 -13.54 -16.94
CA LEU A 253 -13.38 -14.12 -18.21
C LEU A 253 -14.25 -15.31 -18.59
N TYR A 254 -14.68 -15.31 -19.84
CA TYR A 254 -15.49 -16.38 -20.44
C TYR A 254 -14.73 -17.04 -21.59
N ALA A 255 -14.85 -18.36 -21.69
CA ALA A 255 -14.43 -19.16 -22.84
C ALA A 255 -15.68 -19.80 -23.47
N ASP A 256 -15.97 -19.52 -24.76
CA ASP A 256 -17.17 -19.97 -25.47
C ASP A 256 -18.47 -19.80 -24.64
N LYS A 257 -18.62 -18.62 -23.99
CA LYS A 257 -19.74 -18.25 -23.11
C LYS A 257 -19.75 -18.92 -21.72
N ARG A 258 -18.84 -19.84 -21.42
CA ARG A 258 -18.68 -20.43 -20.08
C ARG A 258 -17.82 -19.49 -19.24
N LEU A 259 -18.29 -19.08 -18.07
CA LEU A 259 -17.49 -18.37 -17.09
C LEU A 259 -16.36 -19.29 -16.63
N ILE A 260 -15.11 -18.82 -16.69
CA ILE A 260 -13.93 -19.58 -16.29
C ILE A 260 -13.10 -18.87 -15.22
N PHE A 261 -13.30 -17.56 -15.06
CA PHE A 261 -12.64 -16.79 -14.00
C PHE A 261 -13.52 -15.61 -13.62
N ASN A 262 -13.66 -15.36 -12.32
CA ASN A 262 -14.30 -14.15 -11.79
C ASN A 262 -13.65 -13.72 -10.49
N ILE A 263 -13.31 -12.45 -10.41
CA ILE A 263 -12.83 -11.78 -9.19
C ILE A 263 -13.71 -10.58 -8.89
N VAL A 264 -14.08 -10.44 -7.60
CA VAL A 264 -14.98 -9.36 -7.12
C VAL A 264 -14.33 -8.68 -5.92
N PHE A 265 -14.28 -7.35 -5.93
CA PHE A 265 -13.68 -6.53 -4.87
C PHE A 265 -14.78 -6.01 -3.94
N ASP A 266 -15.27 -6.84 -3.03
CA ASP A 266 -16.34 -6.52 -2.07
C ASP A 266 -15.88 -6.56 -0.61
N GLU A 267 -15.06 -7.50 -0.19
CA GLU A 267 -14.45 -7.58 1.13
C GLU A 267 -13.08 -8.30 1.05
N PHE A 268 -12.19 -8.05 2.00
CA PHE A 268 -10.95 -8.82 2.17
C PHE A 268 -10.42 -8.73 3.61
N SER A 269 -9.53 -9.63 3.97
CA SER A 269 -8.80 -9.58 5.24
C SER A 269 -7.51 -8.76 5.10
N TYR A 270 -7.09 -8.08 6.18
CA TYR A 270 -5.76 -7.44 6.20
C TYR A 270 -4.62 -8.46 6.08
N ASP A 271 -4.83 -9.70 6.50
CA ASP A 271 -3.84 -10.77 6.33
C ASP A 271 -3.67 -11.16 4.86
N GLU A 272 -4.69 -10.92 4.05
CA GLU A 272 -4.72 -11.20 2.61
C GLU A 272 -4.20 -10.05 1.75
N THR A 273 -4.20 -8.81 2.26
CA THR A 273 -3.98 -7.60 1.45
C THR A 273 -2.68 -7.65 0.64
N ARG A 274 -1.61 -8.29 1.18
CA ARG A 274 -0.33 -8.40 0.49
C ARG A 274 -0.34 -9.40 -0.66
N TYR A 275 -1.34 -10.27 -0.73
CA TYR A 275 -1.52 -11.20 -1.87
C TYR A 275 -1.93 -10.50 -3.17
N VAL A 276 -2.15 -9.17 -3.15
CA VAL A 276 -2.17 -8.35 -4.37
C VAL A 276 -0.96 -8.61 -5.26
N ASN A 277 0.22 -8.86 -4.67
CA ASN A 277 1.46 -9.15 -5.40
C ASN A 277 1.43 -10.50 -6.15
N SER A 278 0.60 -11.44 -5.71
CA SER A 278 0.34 -12.71 -6.38
C SER A 278 -0.79 -12.59 -7.41
N LEU A 279 -1.74 -11.68 -7.18
CA LEU A 279 -2.84 -11.42 -8.10
C LEU A 279 -2.37 -10.77 -9.41
N ILE A 280 -1.34 -9.92 -9.35
CA ILE A 280 -0.85 -9.18 -10.51
C ILE A 280 0.37 -9.83 -11.16
N ASP A 281 0.68 -9.44 -12.39
CA ASP A 281 2.01 -9.64 -12.97
C ASP A 281 3.00 -8.71 -12.26
N TYR A 282 3.58 -9.23 -11.16
CA TYR A 282 4.46 -8.45 -10.30
C TYR A 282 5.73 -8.01 -11.02
N LYS A 283 6.28 -8.85 -11.91
CA LYS A 283 7.46 -8.52 -12.71
C LYS A 283 7.16 -7.32 -13.63
N LYS A 284 6.08 -7.37 -14.38
CA LYS A 284 5.64 -6.27 -15.26
C LYS A 284 5.37 -4.98 -14.47
N PHE A 285 4.78 -5.13 -13.28
CA PHE A 285 4.57 -3.99 -12.37
C PHE A 285 5.88 -3.43 -11.81
N ALA A 286 6.85 -4.28 -11.46
CA ALA A 286 8.15 -3.84 -10.97
C ALA A 286 8.94 -3.07 -12.04
N ASP A 287 8.93 -3.57 -13.28
CA ASP A 287 9.68 -3.01 -14.40
C ASP A 287 9.02 -1.74 -14.99
N ASP A 288 7.73 -1.82 -15.33
CA ASP A 288 7.04 -0.81 -16.14
C ASP A 288 5.99 0.01 -15.39
N LYS A 289 5.67 -0.34 -14.14
CA LYS A 289 4.58 0.23 -13.35
C LYS A 289 3.20 0.03 -13.99
N VAL A 290 3.05 -1.01 -14.81
CA VAL A 290 1.78 -1.40 -15.41
C VAL A 290 1.24 -2.63 -14.68
N CYS A 291 0.00 -2.53 -14.22
CA CYS A 291 -0.68 -3.59 -13.48
C CYS A 291 -1.53 -4.44 -14.43
N TYR A 292 -1.26 -5.75 -14.47
CA TYR A 292 -2.10 -6.76 -15.11
C TYR A 292 -2.62 -7.71 -14.04
N VAL A 293 -3.93 -7.80 -13.86
CA VAL A 293 -4.58 -8.83 -13.02
C VAL A 293 -4.51 -10.15 -13.76
N ARG A 294 -3.89 -11.17 -13.14
CA ARG A 294 -3.69 -12.50 -13.74
C ARG A 294 -4.81 -13.46 -13.36
N THR A 295 -5.10 -14.40 -14.25
CA THR A 295 -5.98 -15.53 -13.94
C THR A 295 -5.24 -16.71 -13.31
N ALA A 296 -3.92 -16.80 -13.48
CA ALA A 296 -3.07 -17.79 -12.81
C ALA A 296 -3.00 -17.50 -11.31
N ILE A 297 -3.34 -18.49 -10.51
CA ILE A 297 -3.34 -18.40 -9.04
C ILE A 297 -2.13 -19.15 -8.53
N ASP A 298 -1.24 -18.45 -7.83
CA ASP A 298 -0.03 -19.03 -7.25
C ASP A 298 -0.39 -20.03 -6.13
N GLU A 299 0.43 -21.08 -5.93
CA GLU A 299 0.18 -22.21 -5.02
C GLU A 299 -0.17 -21.80 -3.57
N TYR A 300 0.45 -20.72 -3.07
CA TYR A 300 0.25 -20.25 -1.69
C TYR A 300 -0.63 -18.99 -1.61
N ASN A 301 -1.34 -18.66 -2.68
CA ASN A 301 -2.30 -17.56 -2.68
C ASN A 301 -3.56 -17.95 -1.91
N ILE A 302 -3.89 -17.16 -0.88
CA ILE A 302 -5.06 -17.39 0.00
C ILE A 302 -6.18 -16.36 -0.18
N LEU A 303 -6.10 -15.52 -1.23
CA LEU A 303 -7.15 -14.52 -1.48
C LEU A 303 -8.51 -15.17 -1.64
N ASP A 304 -9.50 -14.63 -0.95
CA ASP A 304 -10.90 -15.04 -1.02
C ASP A 304 -11.76 -14.09 -1.89
N LEU A 305 -11.12 -13.42 -2.85
CA LEU A 305 -11.80 -12.54 -3.83
C LEU A 305 -12.27 -13.28 -5.08
N TYR A 306 -11.88 -14.54 -5.26
CA TYR A 306 -12.17 -15.32 -6.46
C TYR A 306 -13.51 -16.04 -6.33
N GLU A 307 -14.53 -15.63 -7.08
CA GLU A 307 -15.79 -16.37 -7.21
C GLU A 307 -15.70 -17.56 -8.16
N GLU A 308 -14.84 -17.47 -9.20
CA GLU A 308 -14.54 -18.55 -10.15
C GLU A 308 -13.04 -18.57 -10.45
N LYS A 309 -12.46 -19.77 -10.53
CA LYS A 309 -11.02 -20.01 -10.72
C LYS A 309 -10.77 -20.86 -11.94
N THR A 310 -9.63 -20.68 -12.60
CA THR A 310 -9.25 -21.46 -13.79
C THR A 310 -7.82 -21.95 -13.71
N ASP A 311 -7.59 -23.17 -14.20
CA ASP A 311 -6.25 -23.74 -14.39
C ASP A 311 -5.66 -23.36 -15.78
N GLY A 312 -6.27 -22.39 -16.45
CA GLY A 312 -5.90 -21.96 -17.80
C GLY A 312 -6.77 -22.60 -18.88
N ILE A 313 -6.39 -22.36 -20.13
CA ILE A 313 -6.99 -22.97 -21.32
C ILE A 313 -5.90 -23.74 -22.04
N THR A 314 -6.16 -25.00 -22.38
CA THR A 314 -5.30 -25.84 -23.19
C THR A 314 -5.96 -26.05 -24.54
N LEU A 315 -5.24 -25.83 -25.64
CA LEU A 315 -5.74 -26.05 -27.01
C LEU A 315 -4.81 -27.01 -27.76
N GLU A 316 -5.45 -27.91 -28.54
CA GLU A 316 -4.77 -28.73 -29.51
C GLU A 316 -4.67 -27.97 -30.86
N GLU A 317 -3.81 -28.42 -31.76
CA GLU A 317 -3.63 -27.82 -33.09
C GLU A 317 -4.97 -27.72 -33.83
N GLY A 318 -5.31 -26.52 -34.32
CA GLY A 318 -6.52 -26.21 -35.05
C GLY A 318 -7.77 -25.95 -34.24
N GLU A 319 -7.77 -26.21 -32.93
CA GLU A 319 -8.88 -25.86 -32.05
C GLU A 319 -9.05 -24.35 -31.94
N ARG A 320 -10.29 -23.91 -31.69
CA ARG A 320 -10.63 -22.47 -31.61
C ARG A 320 -11.53 -22.21 -30.43
N VAL A 321 -11.19 -21.21 -29.63
CA VAL A 321 -11.98 -20.76 -28.49
C VAL A 321 -12.17 -19.24 -28.53
N ASN A 322 -13.41 -18.79 -28.37
CA ASN A 322 -13.74 -17.38 -28.29
C ASN A 322 -13.69 -16.92 -26.83
N MET A 323 -12.83 -15.97 -26.56
CA MET A 323 -12.61 -15.41 -25.22
C MET A 323 -13.31 -14.06 -25.08
N LEU A 324 -13.88 -13.83 -23.90
CA LEU A 324 -14.56 -12.59 -23.56
C LEU A 324 -14.21 -12.17 -22.14
N TYR A 325 -13.48 -11.09 -22.00
CA TYR A 325 -13.40 -10.35 -20.74
C TYR A 325 -14.60 -9.42 -20.58
N VAL A 326 -15.17 -9.39 -19.36
CA VAL A 326 -16.18 -8.42 -18.93
C VAL A 326 -15.67 -7.75 -17.66
N VAL A 327 -15.49 -6.43 -17.70
CA VAL A 327 -15.04 -5.61 -16.58
C VAL A 327 -16.18 -4.71 -16.15
N LYS A 328 -16.49 -4.65 -14.86
CA LYS A 328 -17.59 -3.83 -14.32
C LYS A 328 -17.08 -2.93 -13.19
N ASP A 329 -17.67 -1.74 -13.10
CA ASP A 329 -17.68 -0.94 -11.88
C ASP A 329 -18.79 -1.40 -10.93
N TYR A 330 -18.91 -0.74 -9.78
CA TYR A 330 -19.95 -1.04 -8.79
C TYR A 330 -21.37 -0.66 -9.29
N TRP A 331 -21.54 0.33 -10.16
CA TRP A 331 -22.83 0.80 -10.68
C TRP A 331 -23.31 0.01 -11.89
N GLY A 332 -22.53 -0.95 -12.37
CA GLY A 332 -22.88 -1.82 -13.47
C GLY A 332 -22.49 -1.30 -14.85
N ASN A 333 -21.77 -0.17 -14.93
CA ASN A 333 -21.15 0.22 -16.19
C ASN A 333 -20.13 -0.85 -16.56
N SER A 334 -20.06 -1.23 -17.83
CA SER A 334 -19.21 -2.34 -18.25
C SER A 334 -18.47 -2.09 -19.54
N SER A 335 -17.28 -2.66 -19.62
CA SER A 335 -16.46 -2.76 -20.82
C SER A 335 -16.08 -4.22 -21.08
N MET A 336 -15.87 -4.55 -22.36
CA MET A 336 -15.66 -5.94 -22.80
C MET A 336 -14.49 -6.02 -23.77
N VAL A 337 -13.72 -7.12 -23.73
CA VAL A 337 -12.70 -7.46 -24.75
C VAL A 337 -13.03 -8.81 -25.34
N ASN A 338 -13.17 -8.85 -26.66
CA ASN A 338 -13.33 -10.09 -27.43
C ASN A 338 -12.03 -10.42 -28.17
N PHE A 339 -11.59 -11.67 -28.10
CA PHE A 339 -10.47 -12.21 -28.86
C PHE A 339 -10.66 -13.71 -29.10
N THR A 340 -9.95 -14.27 -30.07
CA THR A 340 -10.03 -15.70 -30.39
C THR A 340 -8.66 -16.34 -30.22
N LEU A 341 -8.62 -17.45 -29.50
CA LEU A 341 -7.45 -18.33 -29.44
C LEU A 341 -7.55 -19.38 -30.52
N VAL A 342 -6.43 -19.72 -31.12
CA VAL A 342 -6.30 -20.79 -32.13
C VAL A 342 -5.14 -21.69 -31.72
N GLY A 343 -5.40 -22.99 -31.58
CA GLY A 343 -4.38 -23.98 -31.29
C GLY A 343 -3.31 -24.04 -32.40
N ASP A 344 -2.06 -23.94 -32.04
CA ASP A 344 -0.89 -24.01 -32.93
C ASP A 344 -0.05 -25.25 -32.62
N LYS A 345 0.93 -25.52 -33.50
CA LYS A 345 1.87 -26.63 -33.32
C LYS A 345 2.79 -26.37 -32.12
N PRO A 346 3.23 -27.45 -31.44
CA PRO A 346 4.30 -27.32 -30.43
C PRO A 346 5.56 -26.72 -31.04
N LEU A 347 6.33 -26.02 -30.22
CA LEU A 347 7.70 -25.63 -30.60
C LEU A 347 8.55 -26.88 -30.76
N GLU A 348 9.49 -26.87 -31.70
CA GLU A 348 10.42 -27.99 -31.92
C GLU A 348 11.34 -28.20 -30.70
N GLU A 349 11.73 -27.10 -30.05
CA GLU A 349 12.54 -27.11 -28.83
C GLU A 349 12.01 -26.08 -27.83
N PHE A 350 12.00 -26.42 -26.55
CA PHE A 350 11.74 -25.52 -25.44
C PHE A 350 13.03 -25.22 -24.68
N ALA A 351 13.18 -24.00 -24.17
CA ALA A 351 14.34 -23.62 -23.41
C ALA A 351 14.48 -24.47 -22.12
N ASP A 352 15.67 -25.10 -21.96
CA ASP A 352 15.98 -25.81 -20.73
C ASP A 352 16.56 -24.83 -19.71
N ASN A 353 15.77 -24.48 -18.71
CA ASN A 353 16.19 -23.58 -17.65
C ASN A 353 17.11 -24.31 -16.66
N GLN A 354 18.40 -24.41 -17.00
CA GLN A 354 19.41 -24.94 -16.08
C GLN A 354 19.82 -23.86 -15.06
N TYR A 355 19.36 -24.03 -13.82
CA TYR A 355 19.80 -23.17 -12.72
C TYR A 355 21.18 -23.58 -12.21
N SER A 356 22.11 -22.62 -12.12
CA SER A 356 23.45 -22.84 -11.58
C SER A 356 23.41 -23.12 -10.07
N ARG A 357 24.55 -23.58 -9.49
CA ARG A 357 24.68 -23.79 -8.03
C ARG A 357 24.48 -22.53 -7.19
N ALA A 358 24.47 -21.34 -7.78
CA ALA A 358 24.17 -20.08 -7.11
C ALA A 358 22.68 -19.87 -6.82
N TYR A 359 21.79 -20.73 -7.34
CA TYR A 359 20.35 -20.65 -7.09
C TYR A 359 19.92 -21.63 -6.00
N TYR A 360 19.22 -21.10 -5.02
CA TYR A 360 18.58 -21.87 -3.95
C TYR A 360 17.14 -22.15 -4.31
N ARG A 361 16.76 -23.42 -4.22
CA ARG A 361 15.37 -23.86 -4.43
C ARG A 361 14.56 -23.58 -3.17
N VAL A 362 13.51 -22.74 -3.28
CA VAL A 362 12.59 -22.40 -2.19
C VAL A 362 11.19 -22.90 -2.57
N ASP A 363 10.81 -24.05 -2.03
CA ASP A 363 9.53 -24.70 -2.34
C ASP A 363 8.38 -24.28 -1.41
N GLY A 364 8.65 -23.37 -0.46
CA GLY A 364 7.65 -22.85 0.48
C GLY A 364 7.16 -23.84 1.53
N LYS A 365 7.65 -25.09 1.55
CA LYS A 365 7.21 -26.16 2.47
C LYS A 365 8.02 -26.21 3.76
N SER A 366 9.21 -25.64 3.74
CA SER A 366 10.12 -25.55 4.87
C SER A 366 10.93 -24.27 4.81
N GLU A 367 11.55 -23.92 5.94
CA GLU A 367 12.56 -22.88 5.98
C GLU A 367 13.77 -23.28 5.13
N VAL A 368 14.31 -22.32 4.38
CA VAL A 368 15.55 -22.47 3.59
C VAL A 368 16.59 -21.52 4.14
N GLU A 369 17.76 -22.06 4.50
CA GLU A 369 18.90 -21.25 4.91
C GLU A 369 19.88 -21.10 3.74
N VAL A 370 20.21 -19.85 3.43
CA VAL A 370 21.22 -19.46 2.45
C VAL A 370 22.46 -19.04 3.19
N ASN A 371 23.60 -19.73 2.95
CA ASN A 371 24.87 -19.45 3.60
C ASN A 371 25.94 -19.09 2.57
N LEU A 372 26.52 -17.89 2.72
CA LEU A 372 27.71 -17.44 2.01
C LEU A 372 28.76 -17.00 3.05
N ASP A 373 30.01 -16.79 2.65
CA ASP A 373 30.99 -16.25 3.59
C ASP A 373 30.58 -14.83 4.05
N GLY A 374 30.35 -14.68 5.35
CA GLY A 374 29.91 -13.41 5.97
C GLY A 374 28.44 -13.06 5.77
N PHE A 375 27.61 -13.94 5.19
CA PHE A 375 26.18 -13.69 4.98
C PHE A 375 25.33 -14.94 5.23
N THR A 376 24.24 -14.78 5.94
CA THR A 376 23.20 -15.79 6.07
C THR A 376 21.82 -15.18 5.82
N ALA A 377 20.96 -15.88 5.08
CA ALA A 377 19.54 -15.51 4.97
C ALA A 377 18.67 -16.70 5.41
N GLN A 378 17.74 -16.44 6.31
CA GLN A 378 16.71 -17.37 6.75
C GLN A 378 15.41 -17.04 6.04
N ILE A 379 15.04 -17.86 5.08
CA ILE A 379 13.83 -17.73 4.25
C ILE A 379 12.77 -18.64 4.85
N PRO A 380 11.74 -18.10 5.52
CA PRO A 380 10.74 -18.92 6.20
C PRO A 380 9.83 -19.65 5.22
N GLU A 381 9.11 -20.65 5.72
CA GLU A 381 8.03 -21.33 4.99
C GLU A 381 7.05 -20.29 4.41
N LYS A 382 6.66 -20.47 3.15
CA LYS A 382 5.75 -19.56 2.41
C LYS A 382 6.22 -18.09 2.41
N ALA A 383 7.54 -17.88 2.33
CA ALA A 383 8.10 -16.54 2.13
C ALA A 383 7.73 -15.95 0.76
N PHE A 384 7.46 -16.80 -0.23
CA PHE A 384 7.00 -16.45 -1.56
C PHE A 384 5.57 -16.97 -1.79
N TYR A 385 4.95 -16.55 -2.88
CA TYR A 385 3.59 -16.94 -3.23
C TYR A 385 3.50 -18.28 -3.96
N ARG A 386 4.64 -18.77 -4.45
CA ARG A 386 4.83 -20.04 -5.14
C ARG A 386 6.28 -20.51 -4.96
N PHE A 387 6.59 -21.66 -5.51
CA PHE A 387 7.96 -22.12 -5.69
C PHE A 387 8.82 -21.09 -6.44
N GLU A 388 10.03 -20.82 -5.94
CA GLU A 388 10.99 -19.89 -6.56
C GLU A 388 12.42 -20.43 -6.53
N TYR A 389 13.23 -20.04 -7.51
CA TYR A 389 14.67 -20.17 -7.50
C TYR A 389 15.31 -18.82 -7.15
N VAL A 390 15.88 -18.72 -5.97
CA VAL A 390 16.48 -17.50 -5.45
C VAL A 390 17.99 -17.49 -5.69
N LEU A 391 18.48 -16.58 -6.52
CA LEU A 391 19.90 -16.36 -6.72
C LEU A 391 20.53 -15.85 -5.42
N ALA A 392 21.65 -16.48 -4.97
CA ALA A 392 22.43 -15.93 -3.88
C ALA A 392 23.92 -15.99 -4.24
N ARG A 393 24.58 -14.84 -4.16
CA ARG A 393 26.02 -14.73 -4.38
C ARG A 393 26.60 -13.49 -3.73
N GLN A 394 27.86 -13.54 -3.38
CA GLN A 394 28.63 -12.36 -3.01
C GLN A 394 29.13 -11.61 -4.25
N LEU A 395 29.28 -10.32 -4.11
CA LEU A 395 29.87 -9.42 -5.09
C LEU A 395 31.19 -8.90 -4.54
N ASP A 396 32.05 -8.47 -5.46
CA ASP A 396 33.26 -7.75 -5.08
C ASP A 396 32.92 -6.50 -4.25
N THR A 397 33.91 -6.02 -3.50
CA THR A 397 33.76 -4.86 -2.63
C THR A 397 33.20 -3.65 -3.37
N ILE A 398 32.11 -3.09 -2.85
CA ILE A 398 31.52 -1.83 -3.31
C ILE A 398 32.02 -0.70 -2.41
N PRO A 399 32.30 0.50 -2.93
CA PRO A 399 32.75 1.63 -2.10
C PRO A 399 31.74 1.96 -0.98
N ASN A 400 32.27 2.35 0.18
CA ASN A 400 31.51 2.84 1.34
C ASN A 400 30.62 1.80 2.05
N ILE A 401 30.89 0.50 1.87
CA ILE A 401 30.27 -0.55 2.69
C ILE A 401 31.17 -0.90 3.90
N ALA A 402 30.51 -1.44 4.93
CA ALA A 402 31.14 -1.84 6.19
C ALA A 402 31.16 -3.37 6.39
N SER A 403 30.79 -4.13 5.39
CA SER A 403 30.98 -5.58 5.24
C SER A 403 32.08 -5.84 4.22
N ASP A 404 32.71 -7.03 4.27
CA ASP A 404 33.76 -7.39 3.32
C ASP A 404 33.26 -7.45 1.88
N TYR A 405 32.01 -7.85 1.70
CA TYR A 405 31.32 -8.00 0.42
C TYR A 405 29.93 -7.37 0.44
N ALA A 406 29.39 -7.09 -0.73
CA ALA A 406 27.96 -6.96 -0.91
C ALA A 406 27.37 -8.32 -1.34
N TYR A 407 26.12 -8.57 -1.01
CA TYR A 407 25.46 -9.86 -1.22
C TYR A 407 24.18 -9.70 -2.02
N ILE A 408 24.05 -10.45 -3.11
CA ILE A 408 22.78 -10.58 -3.84
C ILE A 408 21.98 -11.69 -3.16
N LEU A 409 20.72 -11.39 -2.91
CA LEU A 409 19.67 -12.35 -2.54
C LEU A 409 18.46 -12.10 -3.44
N GLY A 410 18.37 -12.85 -4.55
CA GLY A 410 17.31 -12.70 -5.55
C GLY A 410 17.29 -11.35 -6.26
N THR A 411 16.17 -11.07 -6.93
CA THR A 411 15.91 -9.85 -7.69
C THR A 411 14.63 -9.16 -7.22
N ASP A 412 14.53 -7.85 -7.43
CA ASP A 412 13.41 -7.01 -6.96
C ASP A 412 12.07 -7.26 -7.69
N ASP A 413 12.07 -8.10 -8.72
CA ASP A 413 10.90 -8.56 -9.48
C ASP A 413 10.25 -9.85 -8.93
N ILE A 414 10.81 -10.44 -7.87
CA ILE A 414 10.23 -11.56 -7.13
C ILE A 414 9.54 -11.02 -5.87
N PRO A 415 8.20 -11.13 -5.76
CA PRO A 415 7.49 -10.60 -4.60
C PRO A 415 7.69 -11.44 -3.35
N VAL A 416 7.88 -10.78 -2.21
CA VAL A 416 8.10 -11.45 -0.92
C VAL A 416 6.87 -11.27 -0.02
N GLN A 417 6.31 -12.38 0.48
CA GLN A 417 5.13 -12.40 1.37
C GLN A 417 5.50 -12.22 2.84
N LYS A 418 6.50 -12.93 3.33
CA LYS A 418 6.95 -12.88 4.73
C LYS A 418 8.31 -12.21 4.87
N ASN A 419 8.62 -11.72 6.06
CA ASN A 419 9.96 -11.23 6.35
C ASN A 419 10.99 -12.34 6.19
N ILE A 420 12.07 -12.03 5.50
CA ILE A 420 13.29 -12.85 5.42
C ILE A 420 14.30 -12.21 6.37
N LYS A 421 14.85 -12.98 7.31
CA LYS A 421 15.93 -12.51 8.18
C LYS A 421 17.25 -12.66 7.45
N ILE A 422 17.97 -11.55 7.28
CA ILE A 422 19.35 -11.55 6.77
C ILE A 422 20.31 -11.17 7.89
N MET A 423 21.49 -11.77 7.86
CA MET A 423 22.56 -11.58 8.83
C MET A 423 23.86 -11.35 8.06
N ILE A 424 24.55 -10.24 8.33
CA ILE A 424 25.75 -9.81 7.61
C ILE A 424 26.86 -9.58 8.63
N ARG A 425 28.03 -10.18 8.38
CA ARG A 425 29.23 -9.98 9.21
C ARG A 425 29.86 -8.62 8.88
N PRO A 426 30.15 -7.78 9.89
CA PRO A 426 30.96 -6.59 9.68
C PRO A 426 32.38 -6.95 9.24
N ALA A 427 33.00 -6.12 8.40
CA ALA A 427 34.44 -6.20 8.17
C ALA A 427 35.20 -5.92 9.48
N GLU A 428 36.37 -6.51 9.65
CA GLU A 428 37.13 -6.50 10.92
C GLU A 428 37.28 -5.08 11.51
N GLN A 429 37.60 -4.10 10.68
CA GLN A 429 37.76 -2.70 11.11
C GLN A 429 36.47 -2.03 11.63
N TYR A 430 35.30 -2.63 11.39
CA TYR A 430 33.98 -2.11 11.83
C TYR A 430 33.32 -3.00 12.89
N ALA A 431 33.95 -4.10 13.32
CA ALA A 431 33.35 -5.08 14.24
C ALA A 431 32.84 -4.48 15.55
N ASP A 432 33.53 -3.46 16.07
CA ASP A 432 33.16 -2.76 17.32
C ASP A 432 32.28 -1.51 17.08
N SER A 433 31.92 -1.19 15.83
CA SER A 433 31.10 0.00 15.53
C SER A 433 29.67 -0.17 16.00
N LYS A 434 29.18 0.79 16.79
CA LYS A 434 27.79 0.85 17.26
C LYS A 434 26.83 1.48 16.24
N GLN A 435 27.35 2.03 15.15
CA GLN A 435 26.61 2.82 14.14
C GLN A 435 26.43 2.06 12.84
N LEU A 436 26.54 0.72 12.91
CA LEU A 436 26.27 -0.18 11.79
C LEU A 436 24.78 -0.34 11.53
N TYR A 437 24.44 -0.47 10.27
CA TYR A 437 23.08 -0.83 9.83
C TYR A 437 23.12 -1.55 8.49
N VAL A 438 22.08 -2.32 8.19
CA VAL A 438 21.92 -3.00 6.90
C VAL A 438 21.40 -2.01 5.87
N VAL A 439 21.97 -2.04 4.68
CA VAL A 439 21.48 -1.29 3.52
C VAL A 439 21.12 -2.23 2.38
N SER A 440 20.06 -1.89 1.64
CA SER A 440 19.87 -2.38 0.28
C SER A 440 20.50 -1.41 -0.71
N ILE A 441 21.06 -1.95 -1.80
CA ILE A 441 21.76 -1.16 -2.83
C ILE A 441 20.90 -1.12 -4.08
N GLY A 442 20.38 0.06 -4.40
CA GLY A 442 19.53 0.28 -5.58
C GLY A 442 20.32 0.22 -6.89
N LYS A 443 19.61 0.09 -8.02
CA LYS A 443 20.19 -0.01 -9.39
C LYS A 443 21.15 1.15 -9.74
N LYS A 444 21.04 2.29 -9.07
CA LYS A 444 21.93 3.47 -9.24
C LYS A 444 23.05 3.56 -8.21
N GLY A 445 23.24 2.52 -7.40
CA GLY A 445 24.25 2.48 -6.33
C GLY A 445 23.87 3.26 -5.06
N ASN A 446 22.64 3.79 -4.97
CA ASN A 446 22.16 4.47 -3.77
C ASN A 446 21.83 3.47 -2.66
N PHE A 447 22.18 3.82 -1.42
CA PHE A 447 21.87 3.02 -0.23
C PHE A 447 20.48 3.38 0.29
N VAL A 448 19.75 2.34 0.69
CA VAL A 448 18.45 2.49 1.37
C VAL A 448 18.52 1.70 2.68
N ALA A 449 18.36 2.40 3.79
CA ALA A 449 18.44 1.80 5.13
C ALA A 449 17.38 0.71 5.32
N GLN A 450 17.83 -0.45 5.81
CA GLN A 450 16.99 -1.57 6.23
C GLN A 450 16.96 -1.71 7.76
N GLY A 451 17.66 -0.81 8.49
CA GLY A 451 17.84 -0.89 9.92
C GLY A 451 18.80 -2.01 10.31
N GLY A 452 18.50 -2.65 11.43
CA GLY A 452 19.27 -3.81 11.89
C GLY A 452 19.59 -3.75 13.38
N LYS A 453 19.99 -4.91 13.91
CA LYS A 453 20.44 -5.08 15.28
C LYS A 453 21.60 -6.07 15.29
N MET A 454 22.63 -5.77 16.08
CA MET A 454 23.73 -6.68 16.27
C MET A 454 23.29 -7.87 17.13
N GLU A 455 23.47 -9.09 16.62
CA GLU A 455 23.20 -10.36 17.30
C GLU A 455 24.37 -11.32 16.99
N ASP A 456 25.02 -11.87 17.99
CA ASP A 456 26.11 -12.86 17.87
C ASP A 456 27.21 -12.49 16.86
N GLY A 457 27.62 -11.23 16.82
CA GLY A 457 28.65 -10.72 15.92
C GLY A 457 28.20 -10.49 14.47
N MET A 458 26.92 -10.65 14.18
CA MET A 458 26.31 -10.39 12.88
C MET A 458 25.28 -9.25 12.99
N MET A 459 25.22 -8.38 11.99
CA MET A 459 24.14 -7.38 11.88
C MET A 459 22.93 -8.03 11.22
N CYS A 460 21.82 -8.14 11.98
CA CYS A 460 20.60 -8.81 11.58
C CYS A 460 19.53 -7.81 11.18
N ALA A 461 18.85 -8.03 10.04
CA ALA A 461 17.69 -7.25 9.62
C ALA A 461 16.61 -8.14 9.00
N ASN A 462 15.35 -7.67 9.08
CA ASN A 462 14.21 -8.29 8.41
C ASN A 462 13.90 -7.52 7.13
N ILE A 463 13.96 -8.20 5.99
CA ILE A 463 13.68 -7.64 4.67
C ILE A 463 12.38 -8.21 4.10
N ARG A 464 11.71 -7.42 3.25
CA ARG A 464 10.53 -7.83 2.46
C ARG A 464 10.69 -7.54 0.97
N THR A 465 11.91 -7.29 0.52
CA THR A 465 12.27 -7.15 -0.88
C THR A 465 13.57 -7.87 -1.10
N LEU A 466 13.74 -8.53 -2.23
CA LEU A 466 14.99 -9.11 -2.65
C LEU A 466 15.87 -8.05 -3.33
N GLY A 467 17.17 -8.35 -3.48
CA GLY A 467 18.11 -7.43 -4.12
C GLY A 467 19.53 -7.58 -3.58
N THR A 468 20.29 -6.50 -3.61
CA THR A 468 21.69 -6.45 -3.13
C THR A 468 21.75 -5.80 -1.76
N PHE A 469 22.46 -6.42 -0.82
CA PHE A 469 22.58 -5.98 0.57
C PHE A 469 24.02 -5.86 0.99
N ALA A 470 24.29 -4.95 1.92
CA ALA A 470 25.59 -4.77 2.57
C ALA A 470 25.39 -4.13 3.95
N LEU A 471 26.50 -3.92 4.68
CA LEU A 471 26.52 -3.05 5.84
C LEU A 471 27.03 -1.67 5.47
N ALA A 472 26.50 -0.66 6.17
CA ALA A 472 27.03 0.70 6.15
C ALA A 472 27.22 1.21 7.58
N VAL A 473 28.00 2.28 7.75
CA VAL A 473 28.20 3.00 9.01
C VAL A 473 27.67 4.40 8.85
N ASP A 474 26.83 4.83 9.79
CA ASP A 474 26.36 6.19 9.87
C ASP A 474 26.96 6.92 11.09
N THR A 475 27.94 7.76 10.84
CA THR A 475 28.55 8.62 11.86
C THR A 475 28.02 10.07 11.82
N THR A 476 27.10 10.33 10.91
CA THR A 476 26.53 11.66 10.67
C THR A 476 25.38 11.91 11.63
N LYS A 477 25.42 13.04 12.33
CA LYS A 477 24.30 13.42 13.20
C LYS A 477 23.15 13.99 12.40
N PRO A 478 21.90 13.77 12.84
CA PRO A 478 20.72 14.38 12.23
C PRO A 478 20.85 15.91 12.09
N ILE A 479 20.42 16.45 10.96
CA ILE A 479 20.37 17.88 10.70
C ILE A 479 19.09 18.44 11.32
N VAL A 480 19.23 19.48 12.16
CA VAL A 480 18.12 20.21 12.80
C VAL A 480 18.19 21.67 12.39
N THR A 481 17.17 22.18 11.69
CA THR A 481 17.15 23.55 11.17
C THR A 481 15.82 24.24 11.46
N PRO A 482 15.76 25.17 12.44
CA PRO A 482 14.59 26.02 12.64
C PRO A 482 14.25 26.79 11.36
N GLN A 483 12.95 26.88 11.01
CA GLN A 483 12.49 27.50 9.77
C GLN A 483 11.93 28.91 9.98
N ASN A 484 11.34 29.19 11.14
CA ASN A 484 10.66 30.45 11.40
C ASN A 484 11.00 31.06 12.77
N PHE A 485 12.08 30.60 13.39
CA PHE A 485 12.61 31.18 14.60
C PHE A 485 14.13 30.98 14.69
N GLY A 486 14.77 31.72 15.58
CA GLY A 486 16.20 31.63 15.96
C GLY A 486 16.38 32.16 17.36
N ASN A 487 17.64 32.43 17.77
CA ASN A 487 17.92 32.98 19.09
C ASN A 487 17.29 34.36 19.24
N ASN A 488 16.68 34.60 20.41
CA ASN A 488 15.98 35.83 20.78
C ASN A 488 14.82 36.24 19.87
N THR A 489 14.26 35.27 19.11
CA THR A 489 13.09 35.54 18.29
C THR A 489 11.88 35.91 19.14
N LYS A 490 11.23 37.02 18.78
CA LYS A 490 9.97 37.47 19.43
C LYS A 490 8.79 36.71 18.87
N ILE A 491 8.12 35.98 19.75
CA ILE A 491 6.91 35.20 19.43
C ILE A 491 5.69 36.02 19.86
N ILE A 492 5.06 36.70 18.88
CA ILE A 492 3.91 37.58 19.12
C ILE A 492 2.60 36.98 18.63
N LYS A 493 2.53 36.68 17.32
CA LYS A 493 1.35 36.09 16.63
C LYS A 493 1.62 34.71 16.04
N CYS A 494 2.83 34.17 16.24
CA CYS A 494 3.22 32.88 15.70
C CYS A 494 2.42 31.76 16.40
N LYS A 495 1.66 30.99 15.64
CA LYS A 495 0.88 29.86 16.15
C LYS A 495 1.66 28.56 16.15
N ARG A 496 2.72 28.44 15.34
CA ARG A 496 3.46 27.20 15.12
C ARG A 496 4.95 27.49 14.89
N LEU A 497 5.81 26.87 15.69
CA LEU A 497 7.25 26.84 15.45
C LEU A 497 7.55 25.64 14.55
N LYS A 498 8.37 25.85 13.50
CA LYS A 498 8.69 24.86 12.49
C LYS A 498 10.18 24.57 12.49
N ILE A 499 10.53 23.29 12.49
CA ILE A 499 11.91 22.79 12.50
C ILE A 499 12.03 21.74 11.39
N LYS A 500 12.90 21.92 10.43
CA LYS A 500 13.26 20.85 9.50
C LYS A 500 14.23 19.92 10.20
N ILE A 501 13.92 18.62 10.22
CA ILE A 501 14.80 17.56 10.72
C ILE A 501 15.04 16.56 9.58
N LEU A 502 16.28 16.15 9.40
CA LEU A 502 16.66 15.26 8.30
C LEU A 502 17.86 14.42 8.71
N ASP A 503 17.77 13.16 8.48
CA ASP A 503 18.89 12.25 8.40
C ASP A 503 18.84 11.52 7.05
N LYS A 504 20.01 11.41 6.35
CA LYS A 504 20.07 10.87 4.98
C LYS A 504 20.55 9.43 4.94
N ASP A 505 21.16 8.98 6.02
CA ASP A 505 21.84 7.70 6.10
C ASP A 505 20.94 6.65 6.80
N SER A 506 20.91 6.60 8.11
CA SER A 506 20.11 5.63 8.86
C SER A 506 18.65 6.07 9.09
N GLY A 507 18.35 7.36 8.95
CA GLY A 507 17.03 7.94 9.11
C GLY A 507 16.69 8.37 10.55
N ILE A 508 15.65 9.18 10.73
CA ILE A 508 15.21 9.69 12.04
C ILE A 508 14.45 8.60 12.80
N ASP A 509 14.90 8.27 14.01
CA ASP A 509 14.20 7.38 14.94
C ASP A 509 13.40 8.16 15.98
N LYS A 510 14.04 9.11 16.69
CA LYS A 510 13.44 9.82 17.83
C LYS A 510 13.61 11.34 17.73
N TYR A 511 12.61 12.05 18.21
CA TYR A 511 12.61 13.51 18.26
C TYR A 511 11.82 13.99 19.47
N ASP A 512 12.38 14.94 20.21
CA ASP A 512 11.77 15.54 21.38
C ASP A 512 11.94 17.08 21.36
N ILE A 513 10.94 17.79 21.88
CA ILE A 513 11.00 19.23 22.14
C ILE A 513 10.79 19.47 23.64
N TYR A 514 11.65 20.29 24.22
CA TYR A 514 11.53 20.73 25.59
C TYR A 514 11.39 22.26 25.66
N LEU A 515 10.45 22.74 26.46
CA LEU A 515 10.31 24.15 26.82
C LEU A 515 10.62 24.36 28.29
N ASN A 516 11.62 25.18 28.58
CA ASN A 516 12.06 25.45 29.96
C ASN A 516 12.31 24.15 30.75
N GLY A 517 12.91 23.15 30.09
CA GLY A 517 13.22 21.82 30.65
C GLY A 517 12.04 20.85 30.73
N LYS A 518 10.82 21.25 30.32
CA LYS A 518 9.64 20.36 30.29
C LYS A 518 9.37 19.88 28.88
N TRP A 519 9.13 18.57 28.75
CA TRP A 519 8.74 17.97 27.48
C TRP A 519 7.40 18.57 26.98
N VAL A 520 7.32 18.87 25.69
CA VAL A 520 6.11 19.34 25.01
C VAL A 520 5.88 18.54 23.72
N ILE A 521 4.65 18.54 23.23
CA ILE A 521 4.29 17.77 22.03
C ILE A 521 4.98 18.38 20.80
N GLY A 522 5.94 17.64 20.25
CA GLY A 522 6.51 17.89 18.93
C GLY A 522 5.78 17.02 17.92
N ALA A 523 4.99 17.61 17.02
CA ALA A 523 4.31 16.87 15.97
C ALA A 523 5.23 16.72 14.75
N TYR A 524 5.35 15.53 14.20
CA TYR A 524 6.23 15.25 13.06
C TYR A 524 5.43 14.92 11.80
N ASP A 525 5.71 15.64 10.74
CA ASP A 525 5.26 15.37 9.37
C ASP A 525 6.43 14.75 8.60
N ALA A 526 6.48 13.42 8.56
CA ALA A 526 7.60 12.68 8.01
C ALA A 526 7.80 12.92 6.51
N LYS A 527 6.72 13.07 5.72
CA LYS A 527 6.79 13.30 4.27
C LYS A 527 7.43 14.64 3.91
N ASN A 528 7.37 15.63 4.81
CA ASN A 528 7.97 16.94 4.64
C ASN A 528 9.25 17.13 5.48
N ASN A 529 9.67 16.13 6.25
CA ASN A 529 10.78 16.21 7.21
C ASN A 529 10.61 17.39 8.20
N LEU A 530 9.36 17.65 8.62
CA LEU A 530 8.98 18.82 9.39
C LEU A 530 8.50 18.43 10.80
N LEU A 531 9.32 18.76 11.81
CA LEU A 531 8.91 18.74 13.21
C LEU A 531 8.33 20.11 13.57
N TYR A 532 7.21 20.14 14.29
CA TYR A 532 6.62 21.41 14.69
C TYR A 532 6.01 21.36 16.08
N TYR A 533 6.01 22.52 16.74
CA TYR A 533 5.36 22.76 18.02
C TYR A 533 4.28 23.81 17.85
N ASP A 534 3.02 23.43 18.14
CA ASP A 534 1.91 24.36 18.20
C ASP A 534 1.98 25.16 19.51
N VAL A 535 2.10 26.49 19.39
CA VAL A 535 2.31 27.39 20.52
C VAL A 535 1.10 27.36 21.45
N ASP A 536 1.32 26.92 22.66
CA ASP A 536 0.31 26.75 23.70
C ASP A 536 0.67 27.48 25.00
N GLU A 537 0.03 27.10 26.09
CA GLU A 537 0.25 27.65 27.45
C GLU A 537 1.62 27.31 28.06
N ASN A 538 2.34 26.33 27.50
CA ASN A 538 3.67 25.94 27.97
C ASN A 538 4.74 26.98 27.61
N LEU A 539 4.58 27.69 26.46
CA LEU A 539 5.41 28.84 26.13
C LEU A 539 4.97 30.05 26.98
N LYS A 540 5.71 30.40 28.03
CA LYS A 540 5.36 31.44 28.99
C LYS A 540 5.66 32.85 28.45
N MET A 541 5.02 33.89 29.00
CA MET A 541 5.36 35.28 28.68
C MET A 541 6.82 35.58 29.09
N GLY A 542 7.52 36.39 28.28
CA GLY A 542 8.94 36.71 28.46
C GLY A 542 9.87 35.66 27.83
N LYS A 543 11.05 35.47 28.42
CA LYS A 543 12.09 34.56 27.93
C LYS A 543 11.74 33.11 28.17
N ASN A 544 11.90 32.26 27.16
CA ASN A 544 11.77 30.82 27.23
C ASN A 544 12.97 30.15 26.54
N LYS A 545 13.44 29.04 27.08
CA LYS A 545 14.42 28.17 26.43
C LYS A 545 13.67 27.03 25.72
N ILE A 546 13.78 26.95 24.39
CA ILE A 546 13.38 25.76 23.63
C ILE A 546 14.61 24.90 23.37
N GLU A 547 14.50 23.59 23.59
CA GLU A 547 15.52 22.60 23.29
C GLU A 547 14.91 21.54 22.38
N ILE A 548 15.62 21.20 21.30
CA ILE A 548 15.22 20.22 20.31
C ILE A 548 16.28 19.12 20.31
N VAL A 549 15.85 17.89 20.48
CA VAL A 549 16.69 16.69 20.50
C VAL A 549 16.22 15.75 19.41
N VAL A 550 17.11 15.36 18.51
CA VAL A 550 16.80 14.43 17.42
C VAL A 550 17.87 13.35 17.39
N THR A 551 17.43 12.10 17.34
CA THR A 551 18.30 10.92 17.28
C THR A 551 17.97 10.12 16.02
N ASP A 552 18.99 9.63 15.31
CA ASP A 552 18.85 8.75 14.16
C ASP A 552 18.67 7.27 14.59
N ALA A 553 18.54 6.37 13.62
CA ALA A 553 18.28 4.96 13.88
C ALA A 553 19.48 4.19 14.45
N VAL A 554 20.70 4.75 14.40
CA VAL A 554 21.92 4.14 14.96
C VAL A 554 22.43 4.87 16.22
N GLY A 555 21.68 5.90 16.69
CA GLY A 555 21.90 6.55 17.97
C GLY A 555 22.75 7.83 17.92
N ASN A 556 23.07 8.40 16.74
CA ASN A 556 23.69 9.71 16.70
C ASN A 556 22.67 10.76 17.11
N GLU A 557 23.04 11.66 18.02
CA GLU A 557 22.15 12.69 18.58
C GLU A 557 22.59 14.09 18.20
N THR A 558 21.62 14.89 17.73
CA THR A 558 21.74 16.34 17.63
C THR A 558 20.86 17.00 18.69
N ARG A 559 21.47 17.92 19.46
CA ARG A 559 20.80 18.72 20.48
C ARG A 559 21.05 20.19 20.21
N GLN A 560 19.98 20.98 20.06
CA GLN A 560 20.04 22.41 19.84
C GLN A 560 19.12 23.15 20.80
N SER A 561 19.57 24.34 21.26
CA SER A 561 18.80 25.20 22.18
C SER A 561 18.72 26.61 21.67
N TYR A 562 17.57 27.25 21.83
CA TYR A 562 17.29 28.61 21.44
C TYR A 562 16.55 29.35 22.55
N THR A 563 16.79 30.66 22.67
CA THR A 563 15.99 31.56 23.51
C THR A 563 14.87 32.16 22.69
N LEU A 564 13.65 32.04 23.12
CA LEU A 564 12.45 32.64 22.54
C LEU A 564 11.88 33.69 23.48
N ILE A 565 11.33 34.78 22.98
CA ILE A 565 10.73 35.85 23.77
C ILE A 565 9.24 35.96 23.41
N ARG A 566 8.35 35.47 24.29
CA ARG A 566 6.92 35.62 24.07
C ARG A 566 6.46 37.00 24.51
N GLU A 567 5.88 37.76 23.58
CA GLU A 567 5.32 39.09 23.82
C GLU A 567 3.82 39.14 23.49
N LYS A 568 3.08 40.02 24.14
CA LYS A 568 1.68 40.29 23.76
C LYS A 568 1.68 41.11 22.47
N PRO A 569 0.70 40.93 21.56
CA PRO A 569 0.47 41.85 20.47
C PRO A 569 0.30 43.27 21.05
N LYS A 570 1.01 44.24 20.47
CA LYS A 570 0.70 45.65 20.76
C LYS A 570 -0.73 45.92 20.32
N LYS A 571 -1.52 46.52 21.21
CA LYS A 571 -2.89 46.97 20.91
C LYS A 571 -2.91 47.96 19.78
#